data_2fa6f5cdb058d583fbaff78acf459ddb
#
_entry.id   2fa6f5cdb058d583fbaff78acf459ddb
#
_cell.length_a   1.000
_cell.length_b   1.000
_cell.length_c   1.000
_cell.angle_alpha   90.00
_cell.angle_beta   90.00
_cell.angle_gamma   90.00
#
_symmetry.space_group_name_H-M   'P 1'
#
loop_
_entity.id
_entity.type
_entity.pdbx_description
1 polymer ?
#
loop_
_entity_poly.entity_id
_entity_poly.type
_entity_poly.pdbx_seq_one_letter_code
_entity_poly.pdbx_strand_id
1 'polypeptide(L)'
;MIIFLHQVLTEAMYRSKHVIFTLFFSLLLGSAKGQMLIPMDYEGQSDHLKAYGLVYEAIASGYDCHWLLNYRGGSFAILDGDQNIIEKALRKGISYESSSAQALLNLMAGLKSPSTNTNSIELERVPRIAVYSPAGKQPWDDAVTLVLTYAEIPFVTIYDEEILTGQLEEYEWLHLHHEDFTGQYGKFYGAYRDAAWYINQKAQFEADARALGYSKVSQVKGAVAKTISSYVNNGGFLFAMCSATDSYDIALAAEGVDICESMFDGDPSAPGAALQLDHSKCFAFENFRLETNPLRYEYSSIDITEKRVRKLKENQDYFELFDFSAKYDVVPTILVQNHTSLVKSFYGQTTAYSPETLKPSTTVLGSNKVDKAARYIHGTFGEGYWTFYGGHDPEDYQHRVGDEPTDLMNHPNSAGYRLILNNILFPAAKKPPQKT
;
A
#
# COMPACT_ATOMS: atom_id res chain seq x y z
N MET A 1 -48.41 -20.56 -65.18
CA MET A 1 -46.97 -20.37 -65.18
C MET A 1 -46.57 -18.96 -64.67
N ILE A 2 -47.27 -17.88 -64.96
CA ILE A 2 -46.98 -16.50 -64.60
C ILE A 2 -47.29 -16.22 -63.11
N ILE A 3 -48.34 -16.82 -62.53
CA ILE A 3 -48.73 -16.60 -61.11
C ILE A 3 -47.74 -17.27 -60.13
N PHE A 4 -47.14 -18.40 -60.54
CA PHE A 4 -46.14 -19.08 -59.64
C PHE A 4 -44.78 -18.34 -59.54
N LEU A 5 -44.40 -17.65 -60.64
CA LEU A 5 -43.17 -16.84 -60.63
C LEU A 5 -43.31 -15.58 -59.79
N HIS A 6 -44.50 -15.01 -59.66
CA HIS A 6 -44.72 -13.79 -58.85
C HIS A 6 -44.70 -14.09 -57.36
N GLN A 7 -45.21 -15.27 -56.96
CA GLN A 7 -45.15 -15.68 -55.53
C GLN A 7 -43.75 -16.02 -55.09
N VAL A 8 -42.91 -16.67 -55.89
CA VAL A 8 -41.51 -17.00 -55.54
C VAL A 8 -40.65 -15.77 -55.50
N LEU A 9 -40.85 -14.76 -56.33
CA LEU A 9 -40.11 -13.51 -56.30
C LEU A 9 -40.49 -12.62 -55.11
N THR A 10 -41.76 -12.62 -54.66
CA THR A 10 -42.19 -11.87 -53.47
C THR A 10 -41.69 -12.51 -52.19
N GLU A 11 -41.62 -13.82 -52.02
CA GLU A 11 -41.06 -14.51 -50.92
C GLU A 11 -39.52 -14.32 -50.83
N ALA A 12 -38.83 -14.35 -51.96
CA ALA A 12 -37.37 -14.11 -51.99
C ALA A 12 -37.04 -12.68 -51.67
N MET A 13 -37.82 -11.69 -52.11
CA MET A 13 -37.63 -10.27 -51.71
C MET A 13 -37.99 -10.01 -50.24
N TYR A 14 -38.95 -10.72 -49.65
CA TYR A 14 -39.32 -10.58 -48.25
C TYR A 14 -38.27 -11.21 -47.35
N ARG A 15 -37.72 -12.38 -47.70
CA ARG A 15 -36.59 -13.00 -46.99
C ARG A 15 -35.29 -12.17 -47.06
N SER A 16 -35.02 -11.56 -48.22
CA SER A 16 -33.86 -10.67 -48.41
C SER A 16 -33.96 -9.41 -47.57
N LYS A 17 -35.13 -8.80 -47.44
CA LYS A 17 -35.33 -7.62 -46.58
C LYS A 17 -35.19 -7.92 -45.09
N HIS A 18 -35.62 -9.10 -44.62
CA HIS A 18 -35.46 -9.50 -43.23
C HIS A 18 -34.01 -9.88 -42.89
N VAL A 19 -33.30 -10.53 -43.80
CA VAL A 19 -31.86 -10.83 -43.59
C VAL A 19 -31.01 -9.54 -43.56
N ILE A 20 -31.31 -8.57 -44.43
CA ILE A 20 -30.62 -7.28 -44.45
C ILE A 20 -30.98 -6.46 -43.22
N PHE A 21 -32.22 -6.50 -42.71
CA PHE A 21 -32.61 -5.80 -41.48
C PHE A 21 -32.01 -6.45 -40.22
N THR A 22 -31.92 -7.77 -40.19
CA THR A 22 -31.26 -8.50 -39.06
C THR A 22 -29.74 -8.30 -39.08
N LEU A 23 -29.12 -8.27 -40.26
CA LEU A 23 -27.67 -7.94 -40.38
C LEU A 23 -27.38 -6.46 -40.06
N PHE A 24 -28.26 -5.52 -40.38
CA PHE A 24 -28.09 -4.11 -40.03
C PHE A 24 -28.34 -3.85 -38.56
N PHE A 25 -29.22 -4.63 -37.89
CA PHE A 25 -29.46 -4.52 -36.45
C PHE A 25 -28.34 -5.20 -35.63
N SER A 26 -27.70 -6.25 -36.13
CA SER A 26 -26.54 -6.87 -35.52
C SER A 26 -25.23 -6.09 -35.74
N LEU A 27 -25.15 -5.20 -36.74
CA LEU A 27 -24.01 -4.29 -36.93
C LEU A 27 -24.14 -2.99 -36.13
N LEU A 28 -25.31 -2.71 -35.54
CA LEU A 28 -25.52 -1.57 -34.65
C LEU A 28 -25.39 -1.90 -33.16
N LEU A 29 -25.13 -3.16 -32.82
CA LEU A 29 -24.64 -3.57 -31.51
C LEU A 29 -23.10 -3.43 -31.47
N GLY A 30 -22.57 -2.36 -31.98
CA GLY A 30 -21.27 -1.86 -31.53
C GLY A 30 -21.38 -1.70 -30.03
N SER A 31 -20.56 -2.44 -29.26
CA SER A 31 -20.46 -2.33 -27.83
C SER A 31 -20.48 -0.83 -27.46
N ALA A 32 -21.59 -0.37 -26.89
CA ALA A 32 -21.64 1.00 -26.40
C ALA A 32 -20.56 1.09 -25.31
N LYS A 33 -19.41 1.67 -25.68
CA LYS A 33 -18.37 1.96 -24.71
C LYS A 33 -18.95 2.91 -23.68
N GLY A 34 -19.11 2.44 -22.46
CA GLY A 34 -19.61 3.23 -21.34
C GLY A 34 -18.45 3.97 -20.68
N GLN A 35 -18.69 5.22 -20.32
CA GLN A 35 -17.79 5.94 -19.43
C GLN A 35 -18.24 5.67 -18.01
N MET A 36 -17.31 5.32 -17.13
CA MET A 36 -17.61 4.94 -15.76
C MET A 36 -16.92 5.91 -14.79
N LEU A 37 -17.72 6.56 -13.94
CA LEU A 37 -17.22 7.26 -12.76
C LEU A 37 -17.44 6.37 -11.54
N ILE A 38 -16.38 6.09 -10.80
CA ILE A 38 -16.40 5.34 -9.54
C ILE A 38 -16.28 6.36 -8.42
N PRO A 39 -17.38 6.74 -7.75
CA PRO A 39 -17.34 7.67 -6.64
C PRO A 39 -16.60 7.04 -5.46
N MET A 40 -15.88 7.85 -4.70
CA MET A 40 -15.11 7.40 -3.54
C MET A 40 -15.45 8.20 -2.28
N ASP A 41 -16.54 8.97 -2.30
CA ASP A 41 -17.16 9.52 -1.11
C ASP A 41 -17.93 8.43 -0.35
N TYR A 42 -18.17 8.64 0.94
CA TYR A 42 -18.81 7.65 1.80
C TYR A 42 -20.23 7.30 1.36
N GLU A 43 -20.96 8.28 0.83
CA GLU A 43 -22.35 8.11 0.39
C GLU A 43 -22.46 7.44 -0.99
N GLY A 44 -21.43 7.64 -1.83
CA GLY A 44 -21.42 7.16 -3.21
C GLY A 44 -20.86 5.76 -3.40
N GLN A 45 -20.07 5.24 -2.45
CA GLN A 45 -19.40 3.94 -2.58
C GLN A 45 -19.80 2.96 -1.51
N SER A 46 -20.24 1.77 -1.94
CA SER A 46 -20.56 0.65 -1.05
C SER A 46 -19.33 -0.12 -0.56
N ASP A 47 -18.29 -0.21 -1.40
CA ASP A 47 -17.05 -0.92 -1.09
C ASP A 47 -15.85 -0.18 -1.67
N HIS A 48 -15.24 0.67 -0.83
CA HIS A 48 -14.06 1.44 -1.22
C HIS A 48 -12.86 0.53 -1.54
N LEU A 49 -12.65 -0.54 -0.77
CA LEU A 49 -11.46 -1.37 -0.93
C LEU A 49 -11.48 -2.15 -2.24
N LYS A 50 -12.62 -2.77 -2.59
CA LYS A 50 -12.77 -3.45 -3.88
C LYS A 50 -12.75 -2.51 -5.09
N ALA A 51 -13.12 -1.24 -4.91
CA ALA A 51 -13.03 -0.24 -5.97
C ALA A 51 -11.58 -0.07 -6.46
N TYR A 52 -10.58 -0.09 -5.56
CA TYR A 52 -9.16 -0.07 -5.96
C TYR A 52 -8.76 -1.30 -6.76
N GLY A 53 -9.24 -2.49 -6.37
CA GLY A 53 -8.99 -3.73 -7.09
C GLY A 53 -9.57 -3.69 -8.51
N LEU A 54 -10.78 -3.14 -8.68
CA LEU A 54 -11.38 -2.95 -10.00
C LEU A 54 -10.55 -2.00 -10.86
N VAL A 55 -10.08 -0.89 -10.29
CA VAL A 55 -9.24 0.09 -11.00
C VAL A 55 -7.89 -0.52 -11.36
N TYR A 56 -7.25 -1.26 -10.43
CA TYR A 56 -6.02 -2.00 -10.71
C TYR A 56 -6.19 -2.96 -11.89
N GLU A 57 -7.27 -3.76 -11.88
CA GLU A 57 -7.59 -4.71 -12.94
C GLU A 57 -7.89 -4.01 -14.27
N ALA A 58 -8.58 -2.85 -14.23
CA ALA A 58 -8.86 -2.05 -15.42
C ALA A 58 -7.56 -1.54 -16.06
N ILE A 59 -6.65 -0.97 -15.28
CA ILE A 59 -5.34 -0.50 -15.76
C ILE A 59 -4.55 -1.68 -16.36
N ALA A 60 -4.47 -2.81 -15.65
CA ALA A 60 -3.79 -4.02 -16.12
C ALA A 60 -4.37 -4.56 -17.42
N SER A 61 -5.67 -4.34 -17.67
CA SER A 61 -6.38 -4.72 -18.90
C SER A 61 -6.26 -3.69 -20.02
N GLY A 62 -5.57 -2.56 -19.79
CA GLY A 62 -5.33 -1.51 -20.79
C GLY A 62 -6.45 -0.50 -20.97
N TYR A 63 -7.40 -0.40 -20.02
CA TYR A 63 -8.38 0.69 -20.02
C TYR A 63 -7.71 2.01 -19.63
N ASP A 64 -8.17 3.11 -20.22
CA ASP A 64 -7.76 4.46 -19.86
C ASP A 64 -8.40 4.86 -18.52
N CYS A 65 -7.59 4.91 -17.47
CA CYS A 65 -8.01 5.14 -16.10
C CYS A 65 -7.43 6.43 -15.54
N HIS A 66 -8.24 7.17 -14.79
CA HIS A 66 -7.84 8.42 -14.14
C HIS A 66 -8.20 8.44 -12.66
N TRP A 67 -7.33 9.02 -11.85
CA TRP A 67 -7.62 9.35 -10.46
C TRP A 67 -8.03 10.83 -10.35
N LEU A 68 -9.22 11.08 -9.83
CA LEU A 68 -9.79 12.42 -9.69
C LEU A 68 -9.51 12.94 -8.28
N LEU A 69 -8.37 13.61 -8.11
CA LEU A 69 -7.87 14.08 -6.81
C LEU A 69 -8.76 15.16 -6.22
N ASN A 70 -9.05 15.06 -4.93
CA ASN A 70 -9.94 15.94 -4.15
C ASN A 70 -11.37 16.07 -4.74
N TYR A 71 -11.78 15.14 -5.57
CA TYR A 71 -13.13 15.09 -6.11
C TYR A 71 -13.86 13.87 -5.53
N ARG A 72 -14.90 14.12 -4.72
CA ARG A 72 -15.73 13.08 -4.10
C ARG A 72 -14.88 11.98 -3.45
N GLY A 73 -14.00 12.37 -2.52
CA GLY A 73 -13.13 11.44 -1.80
C GLY A 73 -11.97 10.85 -2.63
N GLY A 74 -11.63 11.43 -3.80
CA GLY A 74 -10.60 10.88 -4.70
C GLY A 74 -11.15 9.77 -5.57
N SER A 75 -12.20 10.08 -6.34
CA SER A 75 -12.89 9.18 -7.27
C SER A 75 -12.01 8.70 -8.42
N PHE A 76 -12.46 7.64 -9.10
CA PHE A 76 -11.81 7.18 -10.33
C PHE A 76 -12.71 7.35 -11.54
N ALA A 77 -12.10 7.52 -12.71
CA ALA A 77 -12.78 7.49 -14.00
C ALA A 77 -12.14 6.40 -14.87
N ILE A 78 -12.99 5.55 -15.50
CA ILE A 78 -12.57 4.60 -16.51
C ILE A 78 -13.19 5.03 -17.82
N LEU A 79 -12.35 5.42 -18.77
CA LEU A 79 -12.76 5.77 -20.13
C LEU A 79 -12.83 4.49 -20.97
N ASP A 80 -13.72 4.47 -21.96
CA ASP A 80 -13.88 3.32 -22.86
C ASP A 80 -14.24 1.98 -22.18
N GLY A 81 -14.85 2.03 -20.97
CA GLY A 81 -15.33 0.84 -20.27
C GLY A 81 -16.30 0.04 -21.16
N ASP A 82 -16.07 -1.26 -21.28
CA ASP A 82 -16.95 -2.17 -21.99
C ASP A 82 -17.85 -2.95 -21.03
N GLN A 83 -18.68 -3.84 -21.57
CA GLN A 83 -19.59 -4.66 -20.78
C GLN A 83 -18.83 -5.53 -19.75
N ASN A 84 -17.59 -5.94 -20.01
CA ASN A 84 -16.80 -6.78 -19.12
C ASN A 84 -16.44 -6.05 -17.82
N ILE A 85 -15.94 -4.80 -17.91
CA ILE A 85 -15.60 -4.04 -16.70
C ILE A 85 -16.85 -3.66 -15.87
N ILE A 86 -17.98 -3.42 -16.56
CA ILE A 86 -19.28 -3.16 -15.91
C ILE A 86 -19.73 -4.40 -15.13
N GLU A 87 -19.68 -5.59 -15.76
CA GLU A 87 -20.04 -6.85 -15.09
C GLU A 87 -19.12 -7.16 -13.90
N LYS A 88 -17.85 -6.83 -14.00
CA LYS A 88 -16.89 -6.96 -12.86
C LYS A 88 -17.28 -6.03 -11.72
N ALA A 89 -17.60 -4.77 -11.99
CA ALA A 89 -18.07 -3.82 -10.97
C ALA A 89 -19.32 -4.34 -10.25
N LEU A 90 -20.32 -4.82 -11.02
CA LEU A 90 -21.54 -5.38 -10.46
C LEU A 90 -21.29 -6.63 -9.61
N ARG A 91 -20.45 -7.55 -10.08
CA ARG A 91 -20.10 -8.78 -9.31
C ARG A 91 -19.35 -8.48 -8.02
N LYS A 92 -18.52 -7.46 -8.02
CA LYS A 92 -17.76 -7.02 -6.84
C LYS A 92 -18.60 -6.13 -5.90
N GLY A 93 -19.83 -5.76 -6.28
CA GLY A 93 -20.68 -4.87 -5.50
C GLY A 93 -20.22 -3.41 -5.47
N ILE A 94 -19.46 -2.97 -6.48
CA ILE A 94 -18.89 -1.63 -6.56
C ILE A 94 -19.91 -0.67 -7.16
N SER A 95 -20.15 0.44 -6.47
CA SER A 95 -21.00 1.52 -6.99
C SER A 95 -20.28 2.30 -8.10
N TYR A 96 -21.00 2.58 -9.19
CA TYR A 96 -20.50 3.41 -10.28
C TYR A 96 -21.62 4.23 -10.92
N GLU A 97 -21.24 5.31 -11.57
CA GLU A 97 -22.14 6.18 -12.34
C GLU A 97 -21.77 6.10 -13.82
N SER A 98 -22.75 5.77 -14.68
CA SER A 98 -22.56 5.81 -16.13
C SER A 98 -22.65 7.25 -16.62
N SER A 99 -21.73 7.65 -17.50
CA SER A 99 -21.67 8.99 -18.05
C SER A 99 -21.46 8.96 -19.56
N SER A 100 -21.81 10.04 -20.27
CA SER A 100 -21.35 10.21 -21.64
C SER A 100 -19.86 10.58 -21.67
N ALA A 101 -19.15 10.19 -22.74
CA ALA A 101 -17.74 10.55 -22.92
C ALA A 101 -17.53 12.05 -22.79
N GLN A 102 -18.37 12.86 -23.42
CA GLN A 102 -18.25 14.33 -23.36
C GLN A 102 -18.45 14.88 -21.97
N ALA A 103 -19.39 14.35 -21.18
CA ALA A 103 -19.64 14.80 -19.82
C ALA A 103 -18.45 14.49 -18.89
N LEU A 104 -17.89 13.27 -18.99
CA LEU A 104 -16.74 12.87 -18.17
C LEU A 104 -15.47 13.63 -18.56
N LEU A 105 -15.21 13.84 -19.86
CA LEU A 105 -14.10 14.66 -20.33
C LEU A 105 -14.22 16.12 -19.88
N ASN A 106 -15.42 16.69 -19.91
CA ASN A 106 -15.68 18.05 -19.43
C ASN A 106 -15.44 18.15 -17.91
N LEU A 107 -15.88 17.15 -17.14
CA LEU A 107 -15.60 17.06 -15.71
C LEU A 107 -14.09 17.07 -15.47
N MET A 108 -13.36 16.15 -16.11
CA MET A 108 -11.90 16.03 -15.95
C MET A 108 -11.15 17.31 -16.36
N ALA A 109 -11.58 17.97 -17.44
CA ALA A 109 -11.03 19.26 -17.84
C ALA A 109 -11.27 20.35 -16.78
N GLY A 110 -12.47 20.39 -16.19
CA GLY A 110 -12.80 21.29 -15.09
C GLY A 110 -11.93 21.06 -13.85
N LEU A 111 -11.68 19.78 -13.48
CA LEU A 111 -10.82 19.43 -12.35
C LEU A 111 -9.35 19.84 -12.57
N LYS A 112 -8.89 19.86 -13.81
CA LYS A 112 -7.55 20.33 -14.20
C LYS A 112 -7.41 21.85 -14.21
N SER A 113 -8.51 22.61 -14.04
CA SER A 113 -8.46 24.08 -14.05
C SER A 113 -7.47 24.63 -13.00
N PRO A 114 -6.66 25.66 -13.32
CA PRO A 114 -5.77 26.31 -12.35
C PRO A 114 -6.50 26.92 -11.14
N SER A 115 -7.78 27.24 -11.28
CA SER A 115 -8.60 27.84 -10.22
C SER A 115 -9.09 26.84 -9.16
N THR A 116 -8.98 25.50 -9.40
CA THR A 116 -9.50 24.47 -8.52
C THR A 116 -8.38 23.78 -7.74
N ASN A 117 -8.65 23.37 -6.49
CA ASN A 117 -7.77 22.49 -5.71
C ASN A 117 -8.11 21.03 -5.99
N THR A 118 -8.25 20.65 -7.26
CA THR A 118 -8.54 19.31 -7.74
C THR A 118 -7.63 18.99 -8.91
N ASN A 119 -7.51 17.73 -9.27
CA ASN A 119 -6.83 17.32 -10.51
C ASN A 119 -7.41 16.04 -11.06
N SER A 120 -7.09 15.71 -12.31
CA SER A 120 -7.33 14.41 -12.93
C SER A 120 -6.00 13.87 -13.39
N ILE A 121 -5.54 12.77 -12.79
CA ILE A 121 -4.25 12.14 -13.03
C ILE A 121 -4.48 10.84 -13.79
N GLU A 122 -3.80 10.67 -14.91
CA GLU A 122 -3.78 9.43 -15.66
C GLU A 122 -3.03 8.34 -14.89
N LEU A 123 -3.57 7.12 -14.87
CA LEU A 123 -2.95 5.93 -14.29
C LEU A 123 -2.43 5.05 -15.44
N GLU A 124 -1.09 5.02 -15.63
CA GLU A 124 -0.50 4.45 -16.84
C GLU A 124 -0.31 2.94 -16.78
N ARG A 125 0.16 2.41 -15.65
CA ARG A 125 0.38 0.97 -15.46
C ARG A 125 0.35 0.59 -13.99
N VAL A 126 -0.07 -0.62 -13.70
CA VAL A 126 -0.02 -1.15 -12.33
C VAL A 126 1.38 -1.64 -11.97
N PRO A 127 1.83 -1.50 -10.70
CA PRO A 127 3.06 -2.09 -10.24
C PRO A 127 2.93 -3.60 -10.10
N ARG A 128 4.03 -4.34 -10.31
CA ARG A 128 4.19 -5.70 -9.80
C ARG A 128 4.56 -5.61 -8.34
N ILE A 129 3.85 -6.37 -7.50
CA ILE A 129 3.91 -6.23 -6.04
C ILE A 129 4.66 -7.41 -5.44
N ALA A 130 5.67 -7.12 -4.64
CA ALA A 130 6.34 -8.07 -3.77
C ALA A 130 5.98 -7.79 -2.30
N VAL A 131 5.77 -8.86 -1.54
CA VAL A 131 5.60 -8.83 -0.08
C VAL A 131 6.75 -9.59 0.55
N TYR A 132 7.50 -8.94 1.41
CA TYR A 132 8.60 -9.54 2.14
C TYR A 132 8.07 -10.27 3.37
N SER A 133 8.12 -11.59 3.36
CA SER A 133 7.67 -12.43 4.46
C SER A 133 8.36 -13.80 4.44
N PRO A 134 8.74 -14.36 5.61
CA PRO A 134 9.31 -15.70 5.67
C PRO A 134 8.29 -16.76 5.24
N ALA A 135 8.78 -17.89 4.75
CA ALA A 135 7.94 -19.02 4.40
C ALA A 135 7.21 -19.60 5.61
N GLY A 136 5.96 -20.01 5.41
CA GLY A 136 5.14 -20.66 6.43
C GLY A 136 4.16 -19.73 7.16
N LYS A 137 3.39 -20.32 8.08
CA LYS A 137 2.39 -19.59 8.86
C LYS A 137 3.07 -18.77 9.97
N GLN A 138 2.87 -17.48 9.95
CA GLN A 138 3.28 -16.60 11.04
C GLN A 138 2.22 -16.60 12.17
N PRO A 139 2.60 -16.31 13.43
CA PRO A 139 1.65 -16.21 14.55
C PRO A 139 0.82 -14.93 14.56
N TRP A 140 0.92 -14.12 13.53
CA TRP A 140 0.19 -12.87 13.25
C TRP A 140 -0.16 -12.82 11.77
N ASP A 141 -1.11 -11.97 11.43
CA ASP A 141 -1.51 -11.66 10.07
C ASP A 141 -0.76 -10.44 9.51
N ASP A 142 -1.01 -10.14 8.25
CA ASP A 142 -0.44 -8.99 7.55
C ASP A 142 -1.57 -8.18 6.90
N ALA A 143 -1.81 -6.98 7.40
CA ALA A 143 -2.87 -6.09 6.93
C ALA A 143 -2.78 -5.79 5.42
N VAL A 144 -1.58 -5.72 4.85
CA VAL A 144 -1.42 -5.46 3.42
C VAL A 144 -1.83 -6.68 2.59
N THR A 145 -1.40 -7.88 2.97
CA THR A 145 -1.83 -9.11 2.27
C THR A 145 -3.32 -9.36 2.41
N LEU A 146 -3.92 -9.02 3.57
CA LEU A 146 -5.37 -9.07 3.77
C LEU A 146 -6.09 -8.17 2.78
N VAL A 147 -5.70 -6.89 2.66
CA VAL A 147 -6.40 -5.96 1.76
C VAL A 147 -6.12 -6.25 0.29
N LEU A 148 -4.91 -6.68 -0.07
CA LEU A 148 -4.61 -7.10 -1.44
C LEU A 148 -5.47 -8.30 -1.86
N THR A 149 -5.60 -9.29 -0.96
CA THR A 149 -6.46 -10.46 -1.18
C THR A 149 -7.93 -10.07 -1.30
N TYR A 150 -8.43 -9.22 -0.40
CA TYR A 150 -9.82 -8.74 -0.41
C TYR A 150 -10.14 -7.93 -1.67
N ALA A 151 -9.23 -7.07 -2.10
CA ALA A 151 -9.36 -6.26 -3.31
C ALA A 151 -9.06 -7.06 -4.60
N GLU A 152 -8.61 -8.31 -4.49
CA GLU A 152 -8.21 -9.18 -5.60
C GLU A 152 -7.04 -8.58 -6.41
N ILE A 153 -6.07 -7.97 -5.73
CA ILE A 153 -4.84 -7.44 -6.32
C ILE A 153 -3.73 -8.49 -6.17
N PRO A 154 -3.10 -8.94 -7.27
CA PRO A 154 -2.08 -9.98 -7.21
C PRO A 154 -0.77 -9.48 -6.59
N PHE A 155 -0.12 -10.34 -5.82
CA PHE A 155 1.20 -10.12 -5.24
C PHE A 155 2.01 -11.42 -5.17
N VAL A 156 3.32 -11.30 -4.97
CA VAL A 156 4.24 -12.42 -4.79
C VAL A 156 4.98 -12.25 -3.47
N THR A 157 5.12 -13.33 -2.72
CA THR A 157 5.93 -13.33 -1.49
C THR A 157 7.38 -13.65 -1.83
N ILE A 158 8.30 -12.83 -1.33
CA ILE A 158 9.76 -13.00 -1.43
C ILE A 158 10.37 -12.85 -0.05
N TYR A 159 11.58 -13.38 0.16
CA TYR A 159 12.27 -13.26 1.44
C TYR A 159 13.78 -13.01 1.25
N ASP A 160 14.59 -13.31 2.25
CA ASP A 160 16.02 -12.98 2.30
C ASP A 160 16.78 -13.48 1.05
N GLU A 161 16.56 -14.74 0.64
CA GLU A 161 17.26 -15.35 -0.49
C GLU A 161 16.91 -14.65 -1.81
N GLU A 162 15.61 -14.44 -2.08
CA GLU A 162 15.15 -13.80 -3.32
C GLU A 162 15.66 -12.37 -3.42
N ILE A 163 15.69 -11.62 -2.32
CA ILE A 163 16.23 -10.26 -2.30
C ILE A 163 17.74 -10.27 -2.57
N LEU A 164 18.50 -11.12 -1.88
CA LEU A 164 19.95 -11.18 -2.03
C LEU A 164 20.41 -11.75 -3.37
N THR A 165 19.56 -12.52 -4.05
CA THR A 165 19.82 -13.05 -5.41
C THR A 165 19.35 -12.13 -6.53
N GLY A 166 18.76 -10.97 -6.20
CA GLY A 166 18.39 -9.92 -7.17
C GLY A 166 16.97 -10.02 -7.73
N GLN A 167 16.11 -10.93 -7.23
CA GLN A 167 14.74 -11.06 -7.72
C GLN A 167 13.87 -9.82 -7.39
N LEU A 168 14.27 -9.01 -6.39
CA LEU A 168 13.54 -7.77 -6.05
C LEU A 168 13.46 -6.78 -7.23
N GLU A 169 14.44 -6.79 -8.14
CA GLU A 169 14.45 -5.92 -9.33
C GLU A 169 13.30 -6.20 -10.32
N GLU A 170 12.63 -7.35 -10.18
CA GLU A 170 11.47 -7.70 -11.00
C GLU A 170 10.19 -6.96 -10.58
N TYR A 171 10.17 -6.29 -9.42
CA TYR A 171 8.99 -5.66 -8.82
C TYR A 171 9.18 -4.16 -8.73
N GLU A 172 8.09 -3.40 -8.93
CA GLU A 172 8.07 -1.95 -8.77
C GLU A 172 7.66 -1.53 -7.34
N TRP A 173 7.07 -2.43 -6.57
CA TRP A 173 6.55 -2.15 -5.23
C TRP A 173 6.88 -3.26 -4.25
N LEU A 174 7.47 -2.90 -3.10
CA LEU A 174 7.84 -3.82 -2.02
C LEU A 174 7.13 -3.44 -0.73
N HIS A 175 6.54 -4.44 -0.05
CA HIS A 175 5.98 -4.32 1.28
C HIS A 175 6.83 -4.99 2.35
N LEU A 176 7.02 -4.28 3.46
CA LEU A 176 7.60 -4.79 4.72
C LEU A 176 6.58 -4.54 5.84
N HIS A 177 6.32 -5.52 6.72
CA HIS A 177 5.34 -5.32 7.79
C HIS A 177 5.97 -5.43 9.19
N HIS A 178 6.10 -6.62 9.67
CA HIS A 178 6.50 -6.90 11.06
C HIS A 178 7.86 -7.59 11.18
N GLU A 179 8.62 -7.62 10.10
CA GLU A 179 9.96 -8.19 10.11
C GLU A 179 10.93 -7.26 10.84
N ASP A 180 11.84 -7.91 11.57
CA ASP A 180 12.93 -7.26 12.26
C ASP A 180 14.21 -7.28 11.42
N PHE A 181 14.66 -6.13 10.99
CA PHE A 181 15.90 -5.96 10.24
C PHE A 181 17.14 -5.80 11.14
N THR A 182 16.98 -5.75 12.47
CA THR A 182 18.09 -5.59 13.41
C THR A 182 18.71 -6.90 13.84
N GLY A 183 18.02 -8.04 13.65
CA GLY A 183 18.44 -9.36 14.13
C GLY A 183 18.12 -9.63 15.61
N GLN A 184 17.23 -8.84 16.21
CA GLN A 184 16.80 -9.01 17.61
C GLN A 184 15.49 -9.80 17.75
N TYR A 185 15.09 -10.50 16.67
CA TYR A 185 13.91 -11.38 16.60
C TYR A 185 12.62 -10.69 17.06
N GLY A 186 12.36 -9.49 16.55
CA GLY A 186 11.17 -8.71 16.84
C GLY A 186 11.14 -8.15 18.27
N LYS A 187 12.25 -8.17 19.02
CA LYS A 187 12.28 -7.79 20.46
C LYS A 187 11.30 -8.60 21.32
N PHE A 188 10.94 -9.79 20.85
CA PHE A 188 9.99 -10.69 21.54
C PHE A 188 10.62 -11.44 22.72
N TYR A 189 11.94 -11.36 22.93
CA TYR A 189 12.64 -12.10 23.97
C TYR A 189 12.02 -11.92 25.36
N GLY A 190 11.68 -10.69 25.75
CA GLY A 190 11.13 -10.41 27.09
C GLY A 190 9.83 -11.17 27.38
N ALA A 191 8.93 -11.26 26.41
CA ALA A 191 7.60 -11.84 26.57
C ALA A 191 7.50 -13.32 26.10
N TYR A 192 8.30 -13.72 25.09
CA TYR A 192 8.07 -14.96 24.35
C TYR A 192 9.28 -15.90 24.25
N ARG A 193 10.40 -15.65 24.97
CA ARG A 193 11.61 -16.49 24.88
C ARG A 193 11.39 -17.99 25.11
N ASP A 194 10.34 -18.34 25.85
CA ASP A 194 9.98 -19.73 26.17
C ASP A 194 8.82 -20.25 25.28
N ALA A 195 8.28 -19.44 24.39
CA ALA A 195 7.21 -19.82 23.48
C ALA A 195 7.78 -20.67 22.33
N ALA A 196 7.07 -21.77 22.00
CA ALA A 196 7.53 -22.70 20.98
C ALA A 196 7.71 -22.03 19.60
N TRP A 197 6.81 -21.13 19.23
CA TRP A 197 6.90 -20.42 17.97
C TRP A 197 8.16 -19.53 17.90
N TYR A 198 8.50 -18.81 18.98
CA TYR A 198 9.70 -17.96 19.05
C TYR A 198 11.00 -18.79 18.94
N ILE A 199 11.08 -19.89 19.68
CA ILE A 199 12.23 -20.79 19.66
C ILE A 199 12.42 -21.36 18.24
N ASN A 200 11.33 -21.81 17.60
CA ASN A 200 11.38 -22.39 16.27
C ASN A 200 11.76 -21.33 15.22
N GLN A 201 11.18 -20.14 15.30
CA GLN A 201 11.48 -19.05 14.38
C GLN A 201 12.94 -18.58 14.49
N LYS A 202 13.46 -18.43 15.72
CA LYS A 202 14.89 -18.13 15.96
C LYS A 202 15.79 -19.18 15.32
N ALA A 203 15.53 -20.46 15.57
CA ALA A 203 16.30 -21.55 15.01
C ALA A 203 16.26 -21.59 13.48
N GLN A 204 15.10 -21.30 12.88
CA GLN A 204 14.94 -21.21 11.42
C GLN A 204 15.75 -20.06 10.85
N PHE A 205 15.63 -18.85 11.38
CA PHE A 205 16.37 -17.68 10.90
C PHE A 205 17.88 -17.85 11.01
N GLU A 206 18.36 -18.51 12.10
CA GLU A 206 19.78 -18.87 12.22
C GLU A 206 20.23 -19.90 11.18
N ALA A 207 19.35 -20.86 10.85
CA ALA A 207 19.65 -21.85 9.80
C ALA A 207 19.70 -21.21 8.42
N ASP A 208 18.75 -20.33 8.11
CA ASP A 208 18.68 -19.60 6.85
C ASP A 208 19.89 -18.65 6.68
N ALA A 209 20.29 -17.96 7.75
CA ALA A 209 21.49 -17.12 7.75
C ALA A 209 22.73 -17.95 7.39
N ARG A 210 22.91 -19.13 8.01
CA ARG A 210 24.04 -20.01 7.69
C ARG A 210 23.98 -20.54 6.26
N ALA A 211 22.79 -20.87 5.74
CA ALA A 211 22.62 -21.33 4.37
C ALA A 211 23.01 -20.24 3.35
N LEU A 212 22.73 -18.96 3.68
CA LEU A 212 23.12 -17.80 2.90
C LEU A 212 24.60 -17.37 3.09
N GLY A 213 25.37 -18.09 3.93
CA GLY A 213 26.80 -17.84 4.15
C GLY A 213 27.11 -16.79 5.22
N TYR A 214 26.13 -16.42 6.05
CA TYR A 214 26.30 -15.47 7.15
C TYR A 214 26.41 -16.18 8.52
N SER A 215 27.16 -15.62 9.44
CA SER A 215 27.33 -16.19 10.78
C SER A 215 26.22 -15.75 11.77
N LYS A 216 25.55 -14.63 11.50
CA LYS A 216 24.51 -14.02 12.34
C LYS A 216 23.29 -13.59 11.52
N VAL A 217 22.12 -13.64 12.14
CA VAL A 217 20.87 -13.14 11.54
C VAL A 217 20.94 -11.62 11.27
N SER A 218 21.54 -10.84 12.19
CA SER A 218 21.75 -9.41 12.00
C SER A 218 22.55 -9.06 10.74
N GLN A 219 23.51 -9.90 10.36
CA GLN A 219 24.31 -9.70 9.15
C GLN A 219 23.48 -9.93 7.87
N VAL A 220 22.64 -10.96 7.84
CA VAL A 220 21.69 -11.19 6.73
C VAL A 220 20.73 -10.03 6.61
N LYS A 221 20.09 -9.66 7.72
CA LYS A 221 19.10 -8.59 7.74
C LYS A 221 19.70 -7.24 7.34
N GLY A 222 20.92 -6.94 7.76
CA GLY A 222 21.65 -5.76 7.30
C GLY A 222 21.97 -5.78 5.81
N ALA A 223 22.34 -6.94 5.25
CA ALA A 223 22.57 -7.10 3.81
C ALA A 223 21.27 -6.94 3.02
N VAL A 224 20.16 -7.53 3.50
CA VAL A 224 18.82 -7.37 2.91
C VAL A 224 18.37 -5.91 2.95
N ALA A 225 18.49 -5.23 4.09
CA ALA A 225 18.14 -3.81 4.23
C ALA A 225 18.93 -2.94 3.24
N LYS A 226 20.22 -3.20 3.07
CA LYS A 226 21.07 -2.51 2.10
C LYS A 226 20.65 -2.76 0.64
N THR A 227 20.28 -4.00 0.30
CA THR A 227 19.77 -4.34 -1.04
C THR A 227 18.45 -3.62 -1.31
N ILE A 228 17.53 -3.59 -0.34
CA ILE A 228 16.28 -2.84 -0.43
C ILE A 228 16.56 -1.33 -0.58
N SER A 229 17.53 -0.78 0.16
CA SER A 229 17.93 0.63 0.02
C SER A 229 18.42 0.93 -1.40
N SER A 230 19.22 0.05 -1.99
CA SER A 230 19.67 0.18 -3.38
C SER A 230 18.52 0.09 -4.39
N TYR A 231 17.56 -0.81 -4.17
CA TYR A 231 16.34 -0.93 -4.97
C TYR A 231 15.53 0.38 -4.96
N VAL A 232 15.31 0.98 -3.78
CA VAL A 232 14.59 2.26 -3.69
C VAL A 232 15.40 3.38 -4.35
N ASN A 233 16.73 3.44 -4.11
CA ASN A 233 17.59 4.41 -4.78
C ASN A 233 17.49 4.38 -6.31
N ASN A 234 17.23 3.20 -6.87
CA ASN A 234 17.11 2.97 -8.32
C ASN A 234 15.66 3.11 -8.85
N GLY A 235 14.73 3.63 -8.06
CA GLY A 235 13.37 3.93 -8.52
C GLY A 235 12.27 3.02 -7.97
N GLY A 236 12.61 2.04 -7.12
CA GLY A 236 11.62 1.19 -6.45
C GLY A 236 10.77 1.95 -5.45
N PHE A 237 9.59 1.42 -5.16
CA PHE A 237 8.70 1.94 -4.13
C PHE A 237 8.68 1.01 -2.91
N LEU A 238 9.00 1.54 -1.74
CA LEU A 238 8.94 0.83 -0.46
C LEU A 238 7.73 1.28 0.36
N PHE A 239 6.89 0.34 0.78
CA PHE A 239 5.84 0.56 1.76
C PHE A 239 6.09 -0.31 2.99
N ALA A 240 6.26 0.31 4.15
CA ALA A 240 6.50 -0.42 5.39
C ALA A 240 5.47 -0.07 6.47
N MET A 241 5.12 -1.08 7.28
CA MET A 241 4.23 -0.94 8.43
C MET A 241 4.87 -1.52 9.69
N CYS A 242 4.28 -1.20 10.84
CA CYS A 242 4.64 -1.78 12.14
C CYS A 242 6.14 -1.69 12.43
N SER A 243 6.72 -2.75 13.00
CA SER A 243 8.15 -2.82 13.36
C SER A 243 9.12 -2.78 12.20
N ALA A 244 8.68 -3.09 10.98
CA ALA A 244 9.54 -2.99 9.82
C ALA A 244 9.92 -1.53 9.48
N THR A 245 9.21 -0.54 9.99
CA THR A 245 9.49 0.88 9.72
C THR A 245 10.75 1.38 10.40
N ASP A 246 10.84 1.24 11.71
CA ASP A 246 12.00 1.71 12.48
C ASP A 246 13.16 0.70 12.51
N SER A 247 12.86 -0.61 12.56
CA SER A 247 13.91 -1.62 12.52
C SER A 247 14.71 -1.59 11.22
N TYR A 248 14.06 -1.28 10.10
CA TYR A 248 14.72 -1.10 8.81
C TYR A 248 15.72 0.07 8.81
N ASP A 249 15.27 1.25 9.23
CA ASP A 249 16.15 2.43 9.33
C ASP A 249 17.29 2.22 10.37
N ILE A 250 17.00 1.53 11.48
CA ILE A 250 18.01 1.16 12.47
C ILE A 250 19.06 0.23 11.86
N ALA A 251 18.65 -0.77 11.07
CA ALA A 251 19.58 -1.67 10.38
C ALA A 251 20.48 -0.94 9.39
N LEU A 252 19.95 0.04 8.65
CA LEU A 252 20.75 0.90 7.77
C LEU A 252 21.74 1.75 8.55
N ALA A 253 21.32 2.37 9.66
CA ALA A 253 22.21 3.16 10.50
C ALA A 253 23.32 2.32 11.16
N ALA A 254 23.03 1.05 11.47
CA ALA A 254 23.94 0.11 12.09
C ALA A 254 24.80 -0.70 11.10
N GLU A 255 24.89 -0.27 9.83
CA GLU A 255 25.72 -0.98 8.86
C GLU A 255 27.18 -1.13 9.33
N GLY A 256 27.59 -2.38 9.57
CA GLY A 256 28.93 -2.71 10.09
C GLY A 256 29.11 -2.57 11.59
N VAL A 257 28.03 -2.26 12.34
CA VAL A 257 28.03 -2.14 13.80
C VAL A 257 27.11 -3.21 14.40
N ASP A 258 27.65 -4.04 15.28
CA ASP A 258 26.85 -5.00 16.02
C ASP A 258 26.07 -4.30 17.15
N ILE A 259 24.74 -4.30 17.03
CA ILE A 259 23.83 -3.70 18.03
C ILE A 259 23.06 -4.76 18.82
N CYS A 260 23.31 -6.05 18.57
CA CYS A 260 22.61 -7.16 19.22
C CYS A 260 23.23 -7.49 20.57
N GLU A 261 22.39 -7.68 21.57
CA GLU A 261 22.83 -8.21 22.87
C GLU A 261 22.96 -9.73 22.82
N SER A 262 23.82 -10.29 23.68
CA SER A 262 24.24 -11.71 23.66
C SER A 262 23.10 -12.73 23.69
N MET A 263 21.91 -12.39 24.22
CA MET A 263 20.75 -13.33 24.18
C MET A 263 20.18 -13.48 22.78
N PHE A 264 20.47 -12.58 21.87
CA PHE A 264 20.00 -12.67 20.49
C PHE A 264 20.94 -13.52 19.63
N ASP A 265 22.26 -13.27 19.67
CA ASP A 265 23.22 -13.85 18.72
C ASP A 265 24.47 -14.51 19.36
N GLY A 266 24.59 -14.48 20.71
CA GLY A 266 25.59 -15.24 21.45
C GLY A 266 26.83 -14.43 21.91
N ASP A 267 27.05 -13.23 21.41
CA ASP A 267 28.12 -12.32 21.85
C ASP A 267 27.57 -10.90 22.18
N PRO A 268 28.29 -10.10 22.94
CA PRO A 268 27.82 -8.77 23.32
C PRO A 268 27.85 -7.80 22.14
N SER A 269 26.96 -6.81 22.15
CA SER A 269 26.98 -5.70 21.20
C SER A 269 28.32 -4.98 21.18
N ALA A 270 28.63 -4.32 20.07
CA ALA A 270 29.88 -3.57 19.93
C ALA A 270 30.00 -2.46 21.00
N PRO A 271 31.17 -2.28 21.61
CA PRO A 271 31.36 -1.22 22.61
C PRO A 271 31.00 0.15 22.03
N GLY A 272 30.03 0.83 22.67
CA GLY A 272 29.56 2.14 22.20
C GLY A 272 28.80 2.11 20.88
N ALA A 273 28.15 1.01 20.54
CA ALA A 273 27.39 0.82 19.31
C ALA A 273 26.46 2.00 18.97
N ALA A 274 25.73 2.51 19.96
CA ALA A 274 24.83 3.64 19.78
C ALA A 274 25.50 4.94 19.30
N LEU A 275 26.82 5.09 19.52
CA LEU A 275 27.58 6.25 19.06
C LEU A 275 28.22 6.05 17.67
N GLN A 276 28.10 4.85 17.14
CA GLN A 276 28.67 4.47 15.83
C GLN A 276 27.62 4.45 14.71
N LEU A 277 26.35 4.71 15.03
CA LEU A 277 25.27 4.73 14.07
C LEU A 277 25.45 5.86 13.04
N ASP A 278 25.29 5.53 11.77
CA ASP A 278 25.29 6.49 10.67
C ASP A 278 23.84 6.81 10.23
N HIS A 279 23.23 7.79 10.88
CA HIS A 279 21.86 8.21 10.57
C HIS A 279 21.70 8.78 9.15
N SER A 280 22.78 9.11 8.43
CA SER A 280 22.68 9.59 7.05
C SER A 280 22.13 8.53 6.12
N LYS A 281 22.29 7.24 6.45
CA LYS A 281 21.81 6.10 5.68
C LYS A 281 20.31 5.82 5.84
N CYS A 282 19.69 6.30 6.93
CA CYS A 282 18.27 6.13 7.19
C CYS A 282 17.41 6.86 6.16
N PHE A 283 16.21 6.35 5.95
CA PHE A 283 15.21 7.00 5.10
C PHE A 283 14.47 8.12 5.84
N ALA A 284 13.88 7.79 6.98
CA ALA A 284 12.94 8.63 7.70
C ALA A 284 13.51 9.29 8.96
N PHE A 285 14.46 8.62 9.65
CA PHE A 285 14.79 8.95 11.03
C PHE A 285 16.24 9.36 11.23
N GLU A 286 16.45 10.24 12.22
CA GLU A 286 17.77 10.67 12.68
C GLU A 286 17.75 10.96 14.18
N ASN A 287 18.91 11.05 14.82
CA ASN A 287 19.08 11.44 16.23
C ASN A 287 18.31 10.56 17.23
N PHE A 288 17.89 9.36 16.84
CA PHE A 288 17.25 8.41 17.75
C PHE A 288 18.28 7.71 18.65
N ARG A 289 17.81 7.21 19.78
CA ARG A 289 18.60 6.42 20.73
C ARG A 289 18.12 4.99 20.71
N LEU A 290 19.06 4.04 20.59
CA LEU A 290 18.74 2.60 20.67
C LEU A 290 18.23 2.25 22.07
N GLU A 291 17.25 1.33 22.10
CA GLU A 291 16.87 0.64 23.33
C GLU A 291 17.63 -0.69 23.38
N THR A 292 18.62 -0.76 24.27
CA THR A 292 19.50 -1.92 24.42
C THR A 292 18.97 -2.96 25.42
N ASN A 293 17.98 -2.61 26.24
CA ASN A 293 17.39 -3.57 27.17
C ASN A 293 16.56 -4.63 26.39
N PRO A 294 16.96 -5.91 26.42
CA PRO A 294 16.29 -6.98 25.69
C PRO A 294 14.88 -7.32 26.21
N LEU A 295 14.55 -6.82 27.42
CA LEU A 295 13.20 -7.00 28.00
C LEU A 295 12.23 -5.89 27.57
N ARG A 296 12.71 -4.88 26.82
CA ARG A 296 11.89 -3.84 26.21
C ARG A 296 11.46 -4.25 24.82
N TYR A 297 10.25 -3.83 24.45
CA TYR A 297 9.63 -4.19 23.19
C TYR A 297 10.00 -3.22 22.06
N GLU A 298 10.31 -1.98 22.41
CA GLU A 298 10.73 -0.95 21.48
C GLU A 298 12.18 -1.16 21.02
N TYR A 299 12.51 -0.79 19.79
CA TYR A 299 13.88 -0.80 19.25
C TYR A 299 14.66 0.45 19.61
N SER A 300 13.95 1.57 19.70
CA SER A 300 14.59 2.89 19.89
C SER A 300 13.60 3.95 20.37
N SER A 301 14.10 5.17 20.52
CA SER A 301 13.26 6.34 20.83
C SER A 301 12.44 6.86 19.63
N ILE A 302 12.50 6.22 18.47
CA ILE A 302 11.62 6.51 17.33
C ILE A 302 10.18 6.20 17.71
N ASP A 303 9.95 5.01 18.22
CA ASP A 303 8.63 4.57 18.65
C ASP A 303 8.21 5.20 19.97
N ILE A 304 7.01 5.75 19.99
CA ILE A 304 6.42 6.36 21.20
C ILE A 304 5.18 5.62 21.69
N THR A 305 4.98 4.36 21.29
CA THR A 305 3.81 3.53 21.62
C THR A 305 3.57 3.45 23.14
N GLU A 306 4.58 3.16 23.95
CA GLU A 306 4.43 3.07 25.41
C GLU A 306 3.90 4.37 26.03
N LYS A 307 4.34 5.52 25.53
CA LYS A 307 3.87 6.83 25.99
C LYS A 307 2.42 7.09 25.61
N ARG A 308 1.98 6.58 24.47
CA ARG A 308 0.61 6.75 23.94
C ARG A 308 -0.41 5.91 24.70
N VAL A 309 -0.12 4.62 24.92
CA VAL A 309 -1.00 3.69 25.64
C VAL A 309 -1.46 4.27 26.98
N ARG A 310 -0.61 5.08 27.62
CA ARG A 310 -0.92 5.73 28.90
C ARG A 310 -1.80 6.98 28.78
N LYS A 311 -1.94 7.55 27.58
CA LYS A 311 -2.58 8.87 27.38
C LYS A 311 -3.89 8.83 26.66
N LEU A 312 -4.05 7.94 25.70
CA LEU A 312 -5.19 7.91 24.79
C LEU A 312 -6.03 6.65 24.99
N LYS A 313 -7.35 6.82 24.91
CA LYS A 313 -8.32 5.72 24.86
C LYS A 313 -8.70 5.48 23.40
N GLU A 314 -9.10 4.28 23.07
CA GLU A 314 -9.48 3.87 21.72
C GLU A 314 -10.46 4.85 21.02
N ASN A 315 -11.51 5.27 21.73
CA ASN A 315 -12.52 6.19 21.20
C ASN A 315 -12.02 7.66 21.07
N GLN A 316 -10.79 7.94 21.42
CA GLN A 316 -10.13 9.26 21.34
C GLN A 316 -8.88 9.23 20.47
N ASP A 317 -8.46 8.03 20.06
CA ASP A 317 -7.23 7.87 19.28
C ASP A 317 -7.52 7.89 17.78
N TYR A 318 -7.32 9.06 17.22
CA TYR A 318 -7.44 9.32 15.78
C TYR A 318 -6.23 10.12 15.32
N PHE A 319 -5.84 9.92 14.07
CA PHE A 319 -4.89 10.82 13.41
C PHE A 319 -5.58 11.52 12.25
N GLU A 320 -5.12 12.73 11.96
CA GLU A 320 -5.64 13.56 10.88
C GLU A 320 -4.69 13.53 9.70
N LEU A 321 -5.25 13.32 8.52
CA LEU A 321 -4.53 13.44 7.26
C LEU A 321 -4.33 14.92 6.93
N PHE A 322 -3.15 15.25 6.45
CA PHE A 322 -2.88 16.60 5.97
C PHE A 322 -3.57 16.86 4.63
N ASP A 323 -4.11 18.05 4.51
CA ASP A 323 -4.77 18.54 3.29
C ASP A 323 -3.71 19.13 2.35
N PHE A 324 -3.09 18.29 1.56
CA PHE A 324 -2.15 18.72 0.53
C PHE A 324 -2.89 19.26 -0.69
N SER A 325 -2.29 20.22 -1.36
CA SER A 325 -2.85 20.81 -2.55
C SER A 325 -2.67 19.93 -3.78
N ALA A 326 -3.76 19.51 -4.40
CA ALA A 326 -3.73 18.84 -5.70
C ALA A 326 -3.09 19.70 -6.81
N LYS A 327 -2.96 21.00 -6.55
CA LYS A 327 -2.34 21.97 -7.44
C LYS A 327 -0.81 21.96 -7.36
N TYR A 328 -0.24 21.78 -6.16
CA TYR A 328 1.20 21.94 -5.91
C TYR A 328 1.87 20.65 -5.46
N ASP A 329 1.15 19.78 -4.76
CA ASP A 329 1.69 18.60 -4.09
C ASP A 329 0.98 17.33 -4.58
N VAL A 330 1.00 17.09 -5.90
CA VAL A 330 0.24 16.02 -6.55
C VAL A 330 0.55 14.64 -5.96
N VAL A 331 1.82 14.34 -5.73
CA VAL A 331 2.25 13.03 -5.23
C VAL A 331 1.78 12.81 -3.79
N PRO A 332 2.10 13.64 -2.80
CA PRO A 332 1.58 13.54 -1.44
C PRO A 332 0.04 13.60 -1.39
N THR A 333 -0.59 14.42 -2.24
CA THR A 333 -2.05 14.52 -2.34
C THR A 333 -2.68 13.17 -2.72
N ILE A 334 -2.09 12.40 -3.63
CA ILE A 334 -2.54 11.05 -3.98
C ILE A 334 -2.55 10.16 -2.74
N LEU A 335 -1.50 10.18 -1.95
CA LEU A 335 -1.33 9.30 -0.78
C LEU A 335 -2.35 9.58 0.33
N VAL A 336 -2.91 10.77 0.40
CA VAL A 336 -3.91 11.17 1.41
C VAL A 336 -5.34 11.20 0.89
N GLN A 337 -5.61 10.73 -0.33
CA GLN A 337 -7.00 10.63 -0.83
C GLN A 337 -7.82 9.70 0.05
N ASN A 338 -8.91 10.21 0.62
CA ASN A 338 -9.79 9.44 1.47
C ASN A 338 -11.19 10.07 1.51
N HIS A 339 -12.20 9.31 1.95
CA HIS A 339 -13.56 9.80 2.17
C HIS A 339 -13.69 10.54 3.53
N THR A 340 -12.66 10.46 4.37
CA THR A 340 -12.55 11.21 5.63
C THR A 340 -11.11 11.67 5.84
N SER A 341 -10.94 12.84 6.42
CA SER A 341 -9.61 13.33 6.84
C SER A 341 -9.21 12.81 8.22
N LEU A 342 -10.14 12.23 8.99
CA LEU A 342 -9.90 11.72 10.33
C LEU A 342 -9.94 10.19 10.29
N VAL A 343 -8.80 9.56 10.54
CA VAL A 343 -8.63 8.11 10.50
C VAL A 343 -8.47 7.57 11.92
N LYS A 344 -9.20 6.49 12.24
CA LYS A 344 -9.05 5.80 13.53
C LYS A 344 -7.63 5.26 13.65
N SER A 345 -6.98 5.50 14.78
CA SER A 345 -5.66 4.94 15.09
C SER A 345 -5.75 3.46 15.48
N PHE A 346 -4.65 2.77 15.35
CA PHE A 346 -4.47 1.36 15.70
C PHE A 346 -3.06 1.14 16.21
N TYR A 347 -2.87 0.13 17.02
CA TYR A 347 -1.57 -0.19 17.59
C TYR A 347 -0.83 -1.24 16.76
N GLY A 348 0.44 -1.33 16.99
CA GLY A 348 1.36 -2.33 16.53
C GLY A 348 2.63 -2.25 17.37
N GLN A 349 3.66 -2.96 17.04
CA GLN A 349 4.94 -2.87 17.72
C GLN A 349 5.50 -1.45 17.60
N THR A 350 5.53 -0.90 16.40
CA THR A 350 5.81 0.51 16.16
C THR A 350 4.54 1.22 15.74
N THR A 351 3.89 1.85 16.68
CA THR A 351 2.59 2.49 16.48
C THR A 351 2.69 3.88 15.89
N ALA A 352 3.66 4.66 16.35
CA ALA A 352 3.77 6.07 16.01
C ALA A 352 5.19 6.58 16.23
N TYR A 353 5.58 7.55 15.43
CA TYR A 353 6.92 8.08 15.40
C TYR A 353 7.06 9.37 16.20
N SER A 354 8.16 9.50 16.95
CA SER A 354 8.53 10.73 17.63
C SER A 354 8.86 11.82 16.60
N PRO A 355 8.19 13.00 16.64
CA PRO A 355 8.52 14.08 15.71
C PRO A 355 9.98 14.56 15.82
N GLU A 356 10.61 14.38 16.98
CA GLU A 356 11.99 14.80 17.24
C GLU A 356 13.03 13.91 16.51
N THR A 357 12.60 12.73 16.03
CA THR A 357 13.48 11.79 15.31
C THR A 357 13.28 11.82 13.81
N LEU A 358 12.31 12.59 13.30
CA LEU A 358 12.08 12.69 11.86
C LEU A 358 13.15 13.56 11.19
N LYS A 359 13.67 13.06 10.06
CA LYS A 359 14.52 13.89 9.19
C LYS A 359 13.73 15.07 8.61
N PRO A 360 14.37 16.23 8.37
CA PRO A 360 13.72 17.37 7.74
C PRO A 360 13.15 17.10 6.34
N SER A 361 13.67 16.07 5.65
CA SER A 361 13.19 15.64 4.33
C SER A 361 11.93 14.78 4.40
N THR A 362 11.52 14.33 5.58
CA THR A 362 10.35 13.49 5.77
C THR A 362 9.07 14.31 5.71
N THR A 363 8.16 13.93 4.83
CA THR A 363 6.81 14.52 4.74
C THR A 363 5.87 13.77 5.66
N VAL A 364 5.24 14.47 6.62
CA VAL A 364 4.24 13.88 7.50
C VAL A 364 2.87 13.97 6.83
N LEU A 365 2.34 12.83 6.43
CA LEU A 365 1.03 12.68 5.76
C LEU A 365 -0.13 12.58 6.75
N GLY A 366 0.14 12.07 7.96
CA GLY A 366 -0.88 11.93 9.00
C GLY A 366 -0.28 11.99 10.39
N SER A 367 -0.91 12.74 11.29
CA SER A 367 -0.46 12.89 12.68
C SER A 367 -1.61 13.04 13.66
N ASN A 368 -1.37 12.62 14.90
CA ASN A 368 -2.32 12.82 15.99
C ASN A 368 -2.17 14.25 16.57
N LYS A 369 -3.30 14.98 16.69
CA LYS A 369 -3.28 16.36 17.22
C LYS A 369 -2.98 16.45 18.70
N VAL A 370 -3.30 15.41 19.48
CA VAL A 370 -3.17 15.44 20.94
C VAL A 370 -1.72 15.29 21.38
N ASP A 371 -1.02 14.28 20.85
CA ASP A 371 0.36 13.97 21.25
C ASP A 371 1.42 14.33 20.20
N LYS A 372 0.98 14.88 19.06
CA LYS A 372 1.82 15.28 17.91
C LYS A 372 2.59 14.13 17.26
N ALA A 373 2.24 12.88 17.59
CA ALA A 373 2.86 11.71 17.00
C ALA A 373 2.59 11.63 15.49
N ALA A 374 3.64 11.40 14.71
CA ALA A 374 3.50 11.08 13.31
C ALA A 374 3.07 9.61 13.14
N ARG A 375 2.12 9.35 12.26
CA ARG A 375 1.55 8.01 12.03
C ARG A 375 1.78 7.50 10.61
N TYR A 376 1.78 8.42 9.69
CA TYR A 376 1.87 8.15 8.26
C TYR A 376 2.82 9.16 7.66
N ILE A 377 3.95 8.69 7.13
CA ILE A 377 5.07 9.51 6.66
C ILE A 377 5.58 9.02 5.31
N HIS A 378 6.14 9.94 4.53
CA HIS A 378 6.58 9.68 3.17
C HIS A 378 7.85 10.45 2.85
N GLY A 379 8.63 9.94 1.91
CA GLY A 379 9.79 10.63 1.38
C GLY A 379 10.31 10.01 0.09
N THR A 380 11.39 10.61 -0.40
CA THR A 380 12.13 10.13 -1.57
C THR A 380 13.51 9.62 -1.12
N PHE A 381 14.06 8.66 -1.85
CA PHE A 381 15.43 8.21 -1.69
C PHE A 381 15.99 7.84 -3.07
N GLY A 382 16.99 8.60 -3.57
CA GLY A 382 17.41 8.50 -4.95
C GLY A 382 16.29 8.80 -5.95
N GLU A 383 16.03 7.88 -6.86
CA GLU A 383 14.96 7.98 -7.85
C GLU A 383 13.63 7.39 -7.36
N GLY A 384 13.62 6.70 -6.21
CA GLY A 384 12.45 6.01 -5.68
C GLY A 384 11.77 6.73 -4.52
N TYR A 385 10.78 6.05 -3.98
CA TYR A 385 9.89 6.56 -2.93
C TYR A 385 9.75 5.55 -1.80
N TRP A 386 9.47 6.05 -0.61
CA TRP A 386 9.13 5.23 0.54
C TRP A 386 7.97 5.85 1.32
N THR A 387 7.17 4.99 1.94
CA THR A 387 6.10 5.38 2.84
C THR A 387 6.09 4.46 4.04
N PHE A 388 6.07 5.03 5.24
CA PHE A 388 5.97 4.30 6.51
C PHE A 388 4.63 4.60 7.18
N TYR A 389 3.95 3.55 7.60
CA TYR A 389 2.64 3.63 8.23
C TYR A 389 2.69 2.93 9.60
N GLY A 390 2.59 3.70 10.68
CA GLY A 390 2.68 3.19 12.04
C GLY A 390 1.43 2.42 12.47
N GLY A 391 1.65 1.28 13.12
CA GLY A 391 0.61 0.35 13.55
C GLY A 391 0.54 -0.91 12.70
N HIS A 392 -0.23 -1.90 13.16
CA HIS A 392 -0.29 -3.23 12.57
C HIS A 392 -1.50 -3.40 11.65
N ASP A 393 -2.72 -3.29 12.15
CA ASP A 393 -3.96 -3.48 11.42
C ASP A 393 -4.93 -2.32 11.65
N PRO A 394 -5.38 -1.62 10.59
CA PRO A 394 -6.28 -0.46 10.71
C PRO A 394 -7.62 -0.71 11.38
N GLU A 395 -8.12 -1.95 11.41
CA GLU A 395 -9.43 -2.29 12.02
C GLU A 395 -9.30 -3.15 13.28
N ASP A 396 -8.08 -3.55 13.64
CA ASP A 396 -7.78 -4.17 14.93
C ASP A 396 -6.97 -3.21 15.82
N TYR A 397 -7.66 -2.56 16.76
CA TYR A 397 -7.06 -1.49 17.57
C TYR A 397 -5.87 -1.94 18.41
N GLN A 398 -5.89 -3.17 18.94
CA GLN A 398 -4.83 -3.72 19.81
C GLN A 398 -4.44 -5.14 19.38
N HIS A 399 -3.95 -5.28 18.17
CA HIS A 399 -3.52 -6.56 17.65
C HIS A 399 -2.51 -7.25 18.58
N ARG A 400 -2.74 -8.53 18.85
CA ARG A 400 -1.88 -9.38 19.67
C ARG A 400 -1.46 -10.62 18.91
N VAL A 401 -0.34 -11.19 19.30
CA VAL A 401 0.11 -12.49 18.77
C VAL A 401 -0.97 -13.55 18.97
N GLY A 402 -1.47 -14.12 17.89
CA GLY A 402 -2.49 -15.16 17.88
C GLY A 402 -3.94 -14.67 17.80
N ASP A 403 -4.17 -13.38 17.64
CA ASP A 403 -5.51 -12.87 17.32
C ASP A 403 -5.96 -13.37 15.94
N GLU A 404 -7.27 -13.51 15.75
CA GLU A 404 -7.81 -13.87 14.44
C GLU A 404 -7.64 -12.71 13.45
N PRO A 405 -7.35 -13.01 12.17
CA PRO A 405 -7.23 -11.99 11.14
C PRO A 405 -8.50 -11.15 10.97
N THR A 406 -8.35 -9.87 10.69
CA THR A 406 -9.48 -8.98 10.41
C THR A 406 -10.28 -9.45 9.20
N ASP A 407 -11.59 -9.60 9.37
CA ASP A 407 -12.52 -9.87 8.27
C ASP A 407 -12.94 -8.55 7.57
N LEU A 408 -12.30 -8.25 6.44
CA LEU A 408 -12.56 -7.03 5.66
C LEU A 408 -13.95 -6.97 5.04
N MET A 409 -14.71 -8.07 5.01
CA MET A 409 -16.13 -8.03 4.63
C MET A 409 -16.95 -7.17 5.60
N ASN A 410 -16.51 -7.04 6.85
CA ASN A 410 -17.13 -6.18 7.85
C ASN A 410 -16.62 -4.73 7.78
N HIS A 411 -15.58 -4.45 7.01
CA HIS A 411 -14.89 -3.15 6.93
C HIS A 411 -14.66 -2.66 5.48
N PRO A 412 -15.63 -2.77 4.55
CA PRO A 412 -15.44 -2.46 3.13
C PRO A 412 -15.08 -0.99 2.88
N ASN A 413 -15.38 -0.13 3.86
CA ASN A 413 -15.16 1.32 3.80
C ASN A 413 -14.08 1.79 4.78
N SER A 414 -13.15 0.90 5.18
CA SER A 414 -12.07 1.27 6.10
C SER A 414 -11.19 2.37 5.55
N ALA A 415 -11.14 3.49 6.27
CA ALA A 415 -10.28 4.63 5.93
C ALA A 415 -8.80 4.29 6.06
N GLY A 416 -8.42 3.46 7.05
CA GLY A 416 -7.05 3.06 7.29
C GLY A 416 -6.52 2.12 6.22
N TYR A 417 -7.27 1.09 5.84
CA TYR A 417 -6.92 0.18 4.74
C TYR A 417 -6.89 0.88 3.38
N ARG A 418 -7.72 1.89 3.19
CA ARG A 418 -7.70 2.70 1.98
C ARG A 418 -6.38 3.43 1.77
N LEU A 419 -5.70 3.88 2.84
CA LEU A 419 -4.37 4.48 2.74
C LEU A 419 -3.32 3.49 2.21
N ILE A 420 -3.42 2.20 2.57
CA ILE A 420 -2.56 1.16 2.00
C ILE A 420 -2.77 1.08 0.49
N LEU A 421 -4.02 1.04 0.04
CA LEU A 421 -4.36 0.94 -1.39
C LEU A 421 -3.99 2.20 -2.19
N ASN A 422 -3.97 3.39 -1.56
CA ASN A 422 -3.40 4.58 -2.18
C ASN A 422 -1.94 4.37 -2.58
N ASN A 423 -1.15 3.73 -1.71
CA ASN A 423 0.26 3.42 -2.01
C ASN A 423 0.41 2.40 -3.15
N ILE A 424 -0.52 1.48 -3.32
CA ILE A 424 -0.52 0.51 -4.42
C ILE A 424 -0.73 1.21 -5.78
N LEU A 425 -1.65 2.16 -5.86
CA LEU A 425 -1.91 2.88 -7.12
C LEU A 425 -0.99 4.08 -7.34
N PHE A 426 -0.24 4.53 -6.32
CA PHE A 426 0.66 5.66 -6.42
C PHE A 426 1.71 5.52 -7.55
N PRO A 427 2.39 4.37 -7.74
CA PRO A 427 3.36 4.21 -8.82
C PRO A 427 2.74 4.21 -10.22
N ALA A 428 1.43 3.96 -10.32
CA ALA A 428 0.70 4.01 -11.60
C ALA A 428 0.44 5.45 -12.07
N ALA A 429 0.50 6.42 -11.15
CA ALA A 429 0.11 7.79 -11.43
C ALA A 429 1.15 8.52 -12.28
N LYS A 430 0.72 8.99 -13.46
CA LYS A 430 1.52 9.87 -14.30
C LYS A 430 1.75 11.20 -13.58
N LYS A 431 3.02 11.59 -13.46
CA LYS A 431 3.39 12.86 -12.84
C LYS A 431 3.05 14.03 -13.79
N PRO A 432 1.96 14.79 -13.53
CA PRO A 432 1.62 15.92 -14.39
C PRO A 432 2.55 17.10 -14.13
N PRO A 433 2.65 18.04 -15.09
CA PRO A 433 3.29 19.31 -14.82
C PRO A 433 2.54 20.05 -13.70
N GLN A 434 3.30 20.81 -12.92
CA GLN A 434 2.72 21.64 -11.85
C GLN A 434 1.72 22.65 -12.42
N LYS A 435 0.58 22.81 -11.79
CA LYS A 435 -0.39 23.85 -12.15
C LYS A 435 0.17 25.22 -11.79
N THR A 436 0.38 26.05 -12.74
CA THR A 436 0.84 27.44 -12.57
C THR A 436 -0.32 28.43 -12.71
#